data_1b09a2e4937b93442299789a5c04f875
#
_entry.id   1b09a2e4937b93442299789a5c04f875
#
_cell.length_a   1.000
_cell.length_b   1.000
_cell.length_c   1.000
_cell.angle_alpha   90.00
_cell.angle_beta   90.00
_cell.angle_gamma   90.00
#
_symmetry.space_group_name_H-M   'P 1'
#
loop_
_entity.id
_entity.type
_entity.pdbx_description
1 polymer ?
#
loop_
_entity_poly.entity_id
_entity_poly.type
_entity_poly.pdbx_seq_one_letter_code
_entity_poly.pdbx_strand_id
1 'polypeptide(L)'
;MLLSMKLTDISPAIALTPLDGRYHKQTAPLVEYMSEPALNRERMRVEVEWMILLANGFEGNGNQTIVPGVKPLTDDEQAYLRSIPENFGAEGIAQHAAYEAKTHHDVKAVEYYIDDQLEKAADVLGHDTQLTGLKTLVHFACTSEDINNLSIARCVKNGVEQVWLPAAQAIVDHLAQKADAYRDKAMLSLTHGQPATPTTLGKELAVYVYRLNRQLNKVK
;
A
#
# COMPACT_ATOMS: atom_id res chain seq x y z
N MET A 1 -12.39 -13.77 18.56
CA MET A 1 -12.64 -12.52 17.82
C MET A 1 -11.43 -11.63 18.04
N LEU A 2 -10.37 -11.81 17.25
CA LEU A 2 -9.18 -10.98 17.28
C LEU A 2 -9.60 -9.60 16.76
N LEU A 3 -9.55 -8.59 17.61
CA LEU A 3 -9.73 -7.20 17.22
C LEU A 3 -8.59 -6.88 16.26
N SER A 4 -8.91 -6.71 14.98
CA SER A 4 -8.01 -6.13 13.99
C SER A 4 -7.56 -4.78 14.55
N MET A 5 -6.33 -4.72 15.06
CA MET A 5 -5.74 -3.45 15.46
C MET A 5 -5.56 -2.63 14.19
N LYS A 6 -6.27 -1.53 14.08
CA LYS A 6 -6.03 -0.58 13.01
C LYS A 6 -4.66 0.03 13.23
N LEU A 7 -3.83 0.11 12.18
CA LEU A 7 -2.51 0.74 12.23
C LEU A 7 -2.54 2.23 12.65
N THR A 8 -3.73 2.75 12.93
CA THR A 8 -4.00 4.15 13.30
C THR A 8 -3.85 4.48 14.78
N ASP A 9 -3.49 3.50 15.65
CA ASP A 9 -3.46 3.69 17.11
C ASP A 9 -2.12 4.24 17.65
N ILE A 10 -1.35 4.92 16.79
CA ILE A 10 -0.12 5.62 17.20
C ILE A 10 -0.49 6.88 17.99
N SER A 11 0.20 7.10 19.12
CA SER A 11 -0.03 8.31 19.93
C SER A 11 0.60 9.56 19.27
N PRO A 12 -0.20 10.57 18.93
CA PRO A 12 0.32 11.81 18.33
C PRO A 12 1.21 12.65 19.27
N ALA A 13 1.15 12.35 20.58
CA ALA A 13 1.86 13.14 21.60
C ALA A 13 3.38 13.03 21.52
N ILE A 14 3.91 11.96 20.93
CA ILE A 14 5.35 11.67 20.83
C ILE A 14 5.83 11.54 19.38
N ALA A 15 5.05 12.06 18.44
CA ALA A 15 5.37 11.98 17.02
C ALA A 15 6.57 12.84 16.64
N LEU A 16 7.43 12.35 15.74
CA LEU A 16 8.61 13.07 15.26
C LEU A 16 8.26 14.17 14.25
N THR A 17 7.13 14.07 13.58
CA THR A 17 6.71 15.01 12.54
C THR A 17 5.32 15.57 12.82
N PRO A 18 4.99 16.77 12.30
CA PRO A 18 3.63 17.29 12.36
C PRO A 18 2.60 16.39 11.70
N LEU A 19 2.99 15.56 10.73
CA LEU A 19 2.11 14.63 10.02
C LEU A 19 1.56 13.56 10.98
N ASP A 20 2.42 13.01 11.83
CA ASP A 20 2.05 11.98 12.81
C ASP A 20 1.51 12.59 14.11
N GLY A 21 1.80 13.88 14.37
CA GLY A 21 1.36 14.63 15.54
C GLY A 21 0.11 15.47 15.25
N ARG A 22 0.33 16.76 15.01
CA ARG A 22 -0.73 17.77 14.84
C ARG A 22 -1.75 17.43 13.75
N TYR A 23 -1.29 16.86 12.66
CA TYR A 23 -2.12 16.51 11.50
C TYR A 23 -2.47 15.02 11.41
N HIS A 24 -2.22 14.27 12.48
CA HIS A 24 -2.45 12.81 12.50
C HIS A 24 -3.86 12.41 12.01
N LYS A 25 -4.91 13.16 12.41
CA LYS A 25 -6.28 12.86 11.97
C LYS A 25 -6.46 12.93 10.45
N GLN A 26 -5.75 13.86 9.80
CA GLN A 26 -5.82 14.06 8.36
C GLN A 26 -4.99 13.01 7.60
N THR A 27 -3.88 12.59 8.19
CA THR A 27 -2.94 11.64 7.57
C THR A 27 -3.22 10.18 7.94
N ALA A 28 -4.02 9.94 8.98
CA ALA A 28 -4.35 8.59 9.47
C ALA A 28 -4.74 7.58 8.37
N PRO A 29 -5.51 7.94 7.33
CA PRO A 29 -5.81 7.00 6.24
C PRO A 29 -4.58 6.50 5.48
N LEU A 30 -3.46 7.25 5.46
CA LEU A 30 -2.22 6.85 4.81
C LEU A 30 -1.45 5.79 5.59
N VAL A 31 -1.66 5.68 6.90
CA VAL A 31 -0.99 4.70 7.78
C VAL A 31 -1.21 3.27 7.26
N GLU A 32 -2.41 2.98 6.74
CA GLU A 32 -2.77 1.67 6.18
C GLU A 32 -1.91 1.28 4.97
N TYR A 33 -1.34 2.26 4.27
CA TYR A 33 -0.60 2.03 3.02
C TYR A 33 0.87 2.40 3.08
N MET A 34 1.27 3.32 3.96
CA MET A 34 2.60 3.94 3.94
C MET A 34 3.36 3.81 5.26
N SER A 35 2.81 3.14 6.28
CA SER A 35 3.52 2.84 7.51
C SER A 35 4.52 1.70 7.32
N GLU A 36 5.45 1.54 8.26
CA GLU A 36 6.36 0.40 8.28
C GLU A 36 5.63 -0.96 8.35
N PRO A 37 4.60 -1.15 9.19
CA PRO A 37 3.78 -2.37 9.12
C PRO A 37 3.09 -2.57 7.76
N ALA A 38 2.66 -1.51 7.09
CA ALA A 38 2.11 -1.60 5.75
C ALA A 38 3.17 -2.06 4.72
N LEU A 39 4.40 -1.54 4.82
CA LEU A 39 5.52 -1.99 3.99
C LEU A 39 5.83 -3.47 4.22
N ASN A 40 5.88 -3.92 5.48
CA ASN A 40 6.12 -5.33 5.80
C ASN A 40 5.00 -6.24 5.29
N ARG A 41 3.75 -5.79 5.35
CA ARG A 41 2.60 -6.48 4.74
C ARG A 41 2.74 -6.61 3.21
N GLU A 42 3.18 -5.57 2.54
CA GLU A 42 3.41 -5.64 1.09
C GLU A 42 4.64 -6.50 0.73
N ARG A 43 5.69 -6.53 1.57
CA ARG A 43 6.81 -7.48 1.43
C ARG A 43 6.32 -8.92 1.51
N MET A 44 5.48 -9.26 2.50
CA MET A 44 4.87 -10.58 2.61
C MET A 44 4.04 -10.92 1.37
N ARG A 45 3.28 -9.95 0.85
CA ARG A 45 2.48 -10.14 -0.37
C ARG A 45 3.36 -10.45 -1.59
N VAL A 46 4.47 -9.75 -1.75
CA VAL A 46 5.42 -10.00 -2.85
C VAL A 46 6.03 -11.40 -2.73
N GLU A 47 6.49 -11.77 -1.53
CA GLU A 47 7.04 -13.10 -1.27
C GLU A 47 6.02 -14.23 -1.55
N VAL A 48 4.80 -14.06 -1.08
CA VAL A 48 3.70 -15.02 -1.28
C VAL A 48 3.36 -15.19 -2.76
N GLU A 49 3.20 -14.09 -3.50
CA GLU A 49 2.91 -14.19 -4.93
C GLU A 49 4.09 -14.76 -5.73
N TRP A 50 5.33 -14.49 -5.28
CA TRP A 50 6.52 -15.12 -5.84
C TRP A 50 6.55 -16.63 -5.60
N MET A 51 6.24 -17.10 -4.38
CA MET A 51 6.12 -18.53 -4.08
C MET A 51 5.06 -19.21 -4.95
N ILE A 52 3.88 -18.58 -5.11
CA ILE A 52 2.80 -19.07 -5.95
C ILE A 52 3.27 -19.18 -7.41
N LEU A 53 3.96 -18.16 -7.92
CA LEU A 53 4.51 -18.18 -9.28
C LEU A 53 5.56 -19.27 -9.47
N LEU A 54 6.43 -19.49 -8.50
CA LEU A 54 7.43 -20.56 -8.54
C LEU A 54 6.80 -21.95 -8.58
N ALA A 55 5.73 -22.15 -7.82
CA ALA A 55 5.03 -23.45 -7.73
C ALA A 55 4.11 -23.70 -8.94
N ASN A 56 3.38 -22.68 -9.40
CA ASN A 56 2.33 -22.83 -10.42
C ASN A 56 2.81 -22.46 -11.83
N GLY A 57 3.96 -21.77 -11.94
CA GLY A 57 4.42 -21.24 -13.21
C GLY A 57 3.64 -20.00 -13.67
N PHE A 58 3.80 -19.67 -14.93
CA PHE A 58 3.14 -18.54 -15.60
C PHE A 58 2.78 -18.91 -17.05
N GLU A 59 1.92 -18.15 -17.68
CA GLU A 59 1.41 -18.43 -19.02
C GLU A 59 2.52 -18.69 -20.04
N GLY A 60 3.62 -17.90 -19.99
CA GLY A 60 4.74 -18.02 -20.90
C GLY A 60 5.53 -19.33 -20.78
N ASN A 61 5.41 -20.10 -19.70
CA ASN A 61 6.00 -21.41 -19.52
C ASN A 61 4.96 -22.55 -19.52
N GLY A 62 3.74 -22.27 -19.97
CA GLY A 62 2.62 -23.23 -19.99
C GLY A 62 2.09 -23.59 -18.61
N ASN A 63 2.22 -22.69 -17.64
CA ASN A 63 1.80 -22.89 -16.23
C ASN A 63 2.44 -24.12 -15.57
N GLN A 64 3.69 -24.40 -15.90
CA GLN A 64 4.46 -25.48 -15.28
C GLN A 64 5.25 -24.94 -14.09
N THR A 65 5.37 -25.76 -13.05
CA THR A 65 6.22 -25.40 -11.90
C THR A 65 7.65 -25.07 -12.37
N ILE A 66 8.21 -24.02 -11.76
CA ILE A 66 9.57 -23.57 -12.06
C ILE A 66 10.58 -24.36 -11.20
N VAL A 67 10.17 -24.82 -10.02
CA VAL A 67 11.02 -25.48 -9.05
C VAL A 67 10.82 -26.99 -9.11
N PRO A 68 11.85 -27.78 -9.47
CA PRO A 68 11.74 -29.24 -9.53
C PRO A 68 11.29 -29.86 -8.20
N GLY A 69 10.32 -30.77 -8.27
CA GLY A 69 9.82 -31.49 -7.09
C GLY A 69 8.69 -30.76 -6.33
N VAL A 70 8.40 -29.54 -6.66
CA VAL A 70 7.23 -28.80 -6.14
C VAL A 70 6.03 -29.10 -7.04
N LYS A 71 4.87 -29.37 -6.43
CA LYS A 71 3.60 -29.53 -7.17
C LYS A 71 2.91 -28.16 -7.30
N PRO A 72 2.09 -27.96 -8.35
CA PRO A 72 1.22 -26.79 -8.38
C PRO A 72 0.38 -26.69 -7.10
N LEU A 73 0.31 -25.48 -6.55
CA LEU A 73 -0.50 -25.20 -5.37
C LEU A 73 -1.98 -25.27 -5.70
N THR A 74 -2.75 -25.88 -4.83
CA THR A 74 -4.22 -25.92 -4.92
C THR A 74 -4.82 -24.53 -4.63
N ASP A 75 -6.10 -24.34 -4.94
CA ASP A 75 -6.76 -23.04 -4.72
C ASP A 75 -6.82 -22.65 -3.25
N ASP A 76 -7.02 -23.62 -2.35
CA ASP A 76 -7.02 -23.39 -0.90
C ASP A 76 -5.62 -23.09 -0.35
N GLU A 77 -4.57 -23.78 -0.85
CA GLU A 77 -3.18 -23.43 -0.52
C GLU A 77 -2.82 -22.01 -0.96
N GLN A 78 -3.20 -21.59 -2.16
CA GLN A 78 -3.01 -20.23 -2.66
C GLN A 78 -3.80 -19.20 -1.83
N ALA A 79 -5.07 -19.53 -1.49
CA ALA A 79 -5.90 -18.67 -0.66
C ALA A 79 -5.29 -18.50 0.74
N TYR A 80 -4.78 -19.58 1.34
CA TYR A 80 -4.07 -19.55 2.60
C TYR A 80 -2.86 -18.63 2.53
N LEU A 81 -1.98 -18.79 1.55
CA LEU A 81 -0.80 -17.95 1.37
C LEU A 81 -1.17 -16.47 1.27
N ARG A 82 -2.18 -16.14 0.45
CA ARG A 82 -2.67 -14.76 0.29
C ARG A 82 -3.30 -14.20 1.57
N SER A 83 -3.78 -15.05 2.45
CA SER A 83 -4.32 -14.64 3.74
C SER A 83 -3.24 -14.18 4.74
N ILE A 84 -1.98 -14.61 4.57
CA ILE A 84 -0.88 -14.26 5.47
C ILE A 84 -0.69 -12.73 5.59
N PRO A 85 -0.48 -11.98 4.51
CA PRO A 85 -0.40 -10.52 4.58
C PRO A 85 -1.71 -9.86 5.02
N GLU A 86 -2.88 -10.42 4.69
CA GLU A 86 -4.17 -9.85 5.10
C GLU A 86 -4.43 -9.95 6.61
N ASN A 87 -3.89 -11.00 7.24
CA ASN A 87 -4.02 -11.23 8.68
C ASN A 87 -2.88 -10.62 9.50
N PHE A 88 -1.97 -9.86 8.87
CA PHE A 88 -0.86 -9.22 9.55
C PHE A 88 -1.34 -8.04 10.40
N GLY A 89 -1.77 -8.36 11.63
CA GLY A 89 -2.27 -7.41 12.63
C GLY A 89 -1.27 -7.22 13.79
N ALA A 90 -1.75 -6.78 14.94
CA ALA A 90 -0.94 -6.44 16.12
C ALA A 90 0.00 -7.57 16.56
N GLU A 91 -0.50 -8.80 16.58
CA GLU A 91 0.28 -9.98 16.97
C GLU A 91 1.39 -10.26 15.96
N GLY A 92 1.06 -10.19 14.65
CA GLY A 92 2.04 -10.36 13.58
C GLY A 92 3.12 -9.27 13.61
N ILE A 93 2.75 -8.03 13.85
CA ILE A 93 3.69 -6.90 14.00
C ILE A 93 4.65 -7.15 15.17
N ALA A 94 4.14 -7.59 16.32
CA ALA A 94 4.96 -7.90 17.47
C ALA A 94 5.91 -9.09 17.22
N GLN A 95 5.42 -10.13 16.54
CA GLN A 95 6.22 -11.29 16.17
C GLN A 95 7.33 -10.91 15.18
N HIS A 96 7.01 -10.13 14.12
CA HIS A 96 7.98 -9.59 13.18
C HIS A 96 9.07 -8.78 13.90
N ALA A 97 8.69 -7.84 14.77
CA ALA A 97 9.63 -7.04 15.56
C ALA A 97 10.56 -7.91 16.43
N ALA A 98 10.06 -9.02 16.98
CA ALA A 98 10.88 -9.97 17.75
C ALA A 98 11.89 -10.71 16.87
N TYR A 99 11.59 -10.99 15.61
CA TYR A 99 12.55 -11.52 14.64
C TYR A 99 13.57 -10.48 14.23
N GLU A 100 13.15 -9.26 13.92
CA GLU A 100 14.05 -8.19 13.54
C GLU A 100 15.06 -7.85 14.64
N ALA A 101 14.63 -7.84 15.90
CA ALA A 101 15.51 -7.63 17.05
C ALA A 101 16.65 -8.68 17.16
N LYS A 102 16.45 -9.88 16.62
CA LYS A 102 17.44 -10.96 16.60
C LYS A 102 18.31 -10.95 15.35
N THR A 103 17.70 -10.67 14.21
CA THR A 103 18.37 -10.75 12.91
C THR A 103 19.08 -9.45 12.53
N HIS A 104 18.62 -8.32 13.09
CA HIS A 104 19.01 -6.97 12.68
C HIS A 104 18.80 -6.74 11.18
N HIS A 105 17.76 -7.39 10.61
CA HIS A 105 17.45 -7.35 9.19
C HIS A 105 15.93 -7.49 8.98
N ASP A 106 15.31 -6.44 8.52
CA ASP A 106 13.85 -6.29 8.37
C ASP A 106 13.24 -7.29 7.37
N VAL A 107 13.83 -7.45 6.17
CA VAL A 107 13.33 -8.42 5.17
C VAL A 107 13.50 -9.85 5.68
N LYS A 108 14.60 -10.18 6.36
CA LYS A 108 14.80 -11.51 6.96
C LYS A 108 13.76 -11.80 8.04
N ALA A 109 13.32 -10.80 8.78
CA ALA A 109 12.22 -10.95 9.75
C ALA A 109 10.89 -11.30 9.07
N VAL A 110 10.63 -10.74 7.87
CA VAL A 110 9.48 -11.10 7.03
C VAL A 110 9.54 -12.57 6.61
N GLU A 111 10.72 -13.05 6.16
CA GLU A 111 10.89 -14.44 5.77
C GLU A 111 10.58 -15.39 6.95
N TYR A 112 11.12 -15.15 8.14
CA TYR A 112 10.84 -15.97 9.32
C TYR A 112 9.38 -15.92 9.75
N TYR A 113 8.72 -14.76 9.59
CA TYR A 113 7.29 -14.68 9.85
C TYR A 113 6.48 -15.57 8.88
N ILE A 114 6.82 -15.55 7.58
CA ILE A 114 6.18 -16.42 6.59
C ILE A 114 6.45 -17.90 6.91
N ASP A 115 7.70 -18.26 7.26
CA ASP A 115 8.08 -19.63 7.64
C ASP A 115 7.20 -20.17 8.77
N ASP A 116 6.95 -19.36 9.81
CA ASP A 116 6.06 -19.75 10.91
C ASP A 116 4.60 -19.94 10.46
N GLN A 117 4.14 -19.15 9.48
CA GLN A 117 2.80 -19.35 8.93
C GLN A 117 2.74 -20.64 8.09
N LEU A 118 3.79 -20.94 7.32
CA LEU A 118 3.86 -22.20 6.56
C LEU A 118 3.84 -23.42 7.48
N GLU A 119 4.47 -23.37 8.65
CA GLU A 119 4.40 -24.45 9.65
C GLU A 119 2.97 -24.72 10.14
N LYS A 120 2.15 -23.68 10.25
CA LYS A 120 0.76 -23.76 10.72
C LYS A 120 -0.23 -24.14 9.63
N ALA A 121 0.22 -24.20 8.36
CA ALA A 121 -0.67 -24.35 7.22
C ALA A 121 -1.57 -25.59 7.31
N ALA A 122 -1.03 -26.76 7.69
CA ALA A 122 -1.79 -27.98 7.80
C ALA A 122 -2.90 -27.90 8.86
N ASP A 123 -2.59 -27.27 10.02
CA ASP A 123 -3.56 -27.09 11.11
C ASP A 123 -4.69 -26.14 10.69
N VAL A 124 -4.35 -25.07 9.97
CA VAL A 124 -5.35 -24.07 9.53
C VAL A 124 -6.22 -24.61 8.40
N LEU A 125 -5.64 -25.34 7.44
CA LEU A 125 -6.35 -25.93 6.33
C LEU A 125 -7.15 -27.16 6.75
N GLY A 126 -6.78 -27.81 7.86
CA GLY A 126 -7.44 -29.02 8.38
C GLY A 126 -7.11 -30.30 7.59
N HIS A 127 -6.08 -30.27 6.77
CA HIS A 127 -5.59 -31.41 5.99
C HIS A 127 -4.08 -31.27 5.69
N ASP A 128 -3.46 -32.36 5.27
CA ASP A 128 -2.05 -32.38 4.85
C ASP A 128 -1.86 -31.46 3.64
N THR A 129 -0.77 -30.67 3.69
CA THR A 129 -0.41 -29.72 2.64
C THR A 129 1.09 -29.75 2.40
N GLN A 130 1.52 -29.49 1.16
CA GLN A 130 2.94 -29.33 0.85
C GLN A 130 3.55 -28.02 1.40
N LEU A 131 2.72 -27.04 1.78
CA LEU A 131 3.18 -25.71 2.23
C LEU A 131 4.17 -25.82 3.39
N THR A 132 3.98 -26.75 4.32
CA THR A 132 4.89 -26.96 5.46
C THR A 132 6.33 -27.29 5.04
N GLY A 133 6.52 -27.85 3.83
CA GLY A 133 7.82 -28.19 3.24
C GLY A 133 8.40 -27.11 2.33
N LEU A 134 7.67 -26.01 2.06
CA LEU A 134 8.06 -25.03 1.05
C LEU A 134 8.81 -23.80 1.59
N LYS A 135 9.30 -23.81 2.82
CA LYS A 135 10.10 -22.71 3.40
C LYS A 135 11.27 -22.27 2.52
N THR A 136 11.89 -23.20 1.79
CA THR A 136 13.00 -22.91 0.88
C THR A 136 12.60 -22.08 -0.35
N LEU A 137 11.29 -21.91 -0.61
CA LEU A 137 10.78 -21.05 -1.66
C LEU A 137 10.63 -19.59 -1.21
N VAL A 138 10.58 -19.35 0.11
CA VAL A 138 10.57 -17.98 0.64
C VAL A 138 11.88 -17.32 0.23
N HIS A 139 11.78 -16.16 -0.40
CA HIS A 139 12.94 -15.40 -0.89
C HIS A 139 13.83 -16.14 -1.93
N PHE A 140 13.34 -17.22 -2.52
CA PHE A 140 14.13 -18.03 -3.45
C PHE A 140 14.54 -17.20 -4.68
N ALA A 141 15.85 -17.17 -4.96
CA ALA A 141 16.48 -16.45 -6.07
C ALA A 141 16.21 -14.93 -6.08
N CYS A 142 15.76 -14.35 -4.96
CA CYS A 142 15.60 -12.90 -4.79
C CYS A 142 16.72 -12.30 -3.95
N THR A 143 16.94 -11.01 -4.10
CA THR A 143 17.63 -10.20 -3.10
C THR A 143 16.60 -9.28 -2.40
N SER A 144 16.96 -8.76 -1.23
CA SER A 144 16.06 -7.89 -0.44
C SER A 144 15.54 -6.70 -1.26
N GLU A 145 16.34 -6.18 -2.19
CA GLU A 145 15.95 -5.05 -3.02
C GLU A 145 14.90 -5.40 -4.07
N ASP A 146 14.85 -6.64 -4.57
CA ASP A 146 13.77 -7.11 -5.46
C ASP A 146 12.43 -7.03 -4.73
N ILE A 147 12.40 -7.46 -3.47
CA ILE A 147 11.20 -7.41 -2.62
C ILE A 147 10.86 -5.96 -2.25
N ASN A 148 11.85 -5.16 -1.83
CA ASN A 148 11.66 -3.77 -1.41
C ASN A 148 11.09 -2.92 -2.53
N ASN A 149 11.65 -2.98 -3.74
CA ASN A 149 11.20 -2.16 -4.87
C ASN A 149 9.73 -2.40 -5.21
N LEU A 150 9.31 -3.67 -5.30
CA LEU A 150 7.92 -4.01 -5.58
C LEU A 150 6.99 -3.57 -4.44
N SER A 151 7.40 -3.80 -3.19
CA SER A 151 6.61 -3.46 -2.01
C SER A 151 6.43 -1.95 -1.86
N ILE A 152 7.49 -1.16 -2.03
CA ILE A 152 7.44 0.30 -2.00
C ILE A 152 6.55 0.83 -3.14
N ALA A 153 6.71 0.29 -4.35
CA ALA A 153 5.86 0.69 -5.48
C ALA A 153 4.37 0.44 -5.19
N ARG A 154 4.03 -0.70 -4.55
CA ARG A 154 2.67 -1.01 -4.14
C ARG A 154 2.16 -0.09 -3.03
N CYS A 155 2.98 0.19 -2.02
CA CYS A 155 2.64 1.15 -0.96
C CYS A 155 2.32 2.54 -1.55
N VAL A 156 3.19 3.04 -2.43
CA VAL A 156 2.98 4.34 -3.10
C VAL A 156 1.73 4.32 -3.97
N LYS A 157 1.57 3.30 -4.81
CA LYS A 157 0.38 3.14 -5.66
C LYS A 157 -0.90 3.17 -4.84
N ASN A 158 -0.99 2.29 -3.83
CA ASN A 158 -2.19 2.16 -3.02
C ASN A 158 -2.48 3.44 -2.22
N GLY A 159 -1.48 4.05 -1.59
CA GLY A 159 -1.64 5.30 -0.85
C GLY A 159 -2.09 6.46 -1.74
N VAL A 160 -1.56 6.53 -2.97
CA VAL A 160 -1.96 7.52 -3.96
C VAL A 160 -3.39 7.26 -4.46
N GLU A 161 -3.70 6.05 -4.89
CA GLU A 161 -5.00 5.71 -5.49
C GLU A 161 -6.14 5.74 -4.47
N GLN A 162 -5.91 5.23 -3.26
CA GLN A 162 -6.96 5.05 -2.26
C GLN A 162 -7.16 6.28 -1.36
N VAL A 163 -6.14 7.13 -1.18
CA VAL A 163 -6.21 8.25 -0.24
C VAL A 163 -5.96 9.58 -0.92
N TRP A 164 -4.80 9.74 -1.58
CA TRP A 164 -4.38 11.03 -2.09
C TRP A 164 -5.25 11.52 -3.28
N LEU A 165 -5.48 10.66 -4.27
CA LEU A 165 -6.28 11.02 -5.46
C LEU A 165 -7.71 11.41 -5.12
N PRO A 166 -8.46 10.68 -4.28
CA PRO A 166 -9.80 11.09 -3.86
C PRO A 166 -9.82 12.45 -3.16
N ALA A 167 -8.83 12.71 -2.27
CA ALA A 167 -8.73 14.00 -1.58
C ALA A 167 -8.39 15.15 -2.53
N ALA A 168 -7.46 14.93 -3.47
CA ALA A 168 -7.10 15.91 -4.47
C ALA A 168 -8.27 16.19 -5.44
N GLN A 169 -9.00 15.15 -5.86
CA GLN A 169 -10.19 15.31 -6.70
C GLN A 169 -11.28 16.13 -5.99
N ALA A 170 -11.52 15.89 -4.71
CA ALA A 170 -12.50 16.65 -3.92
C ALA A 170 -12.16 18.15 -3.88
N ILE A 171 -10.89 18.54 -3.83
CA ILE A 171 -10.47 19.94 -3.93
C ILE A 171 -10.82 20.52 -5.30
N VAL A 172 -10.54 19.78 -6.37
CA VAL A 172 -10.84 20.23 -7.75
C VAL A 172 -12.33 20.40 -7.95
N ASP A 173 -13.13 19.43 -7.47
CA ASP A 173 -14.59 19.49 -7.57
C ASP A 173 -15.17 20.68 -6.80
N HIS A 174 -14.64 20.94 -5.59
CA HIS A 174 -15.05 22.11 -4.81
C HIS A 174 -14.71 23.45 -5.50
N LEU A 175 -13.50 23.53 -6.09
CA LEU A 175 -13.12 24.71 -6.88
C LEU A 175 -13.98 24.87 -8.13
N ALA A 176 -14.33 23.77 -8.81
CA ALA A 176 -15.21 23.80 -9.98
C ALA A 176 -16.62 24.29 -9.61
N GLN A 177 -17.18 23.81 -8.51
CA GLN A 177 -18.47 24.31 -7.99
C GLN A 177 -18.42 25.81 -7.68
N LYS A 178 -17.35 26.29 -7.06
CA LYS A 178 -17.16 27.73 -6.79
C LYS A 178 -16.96 28.53 -8.08
N ALA A 179 -16.23 27.99 -9.05
CA ALA A 179 -16.04 28.63 -10.36
C ALA A 179 -17.37 28.84 -11.06
N ASP A 180 -18.26 27.85 -11.04
CA ASP A 180 -19.61 27.97 -11.61
C ASP A 180 -20.49 28.96 -10.82
N ALA A 181 -20.53 28.86 -9.50
CA ALA A 181 -21.31 29.73 -8.63
C ALA A 181 -20.93 31.23 -8.76
N TYR A 182 -19.65 31.51 -9.08
CA TYR A 182 -19.13 32.86 -9.20
C TYR A 182 -18.83 33.28 -10.65
N ARG A 183 -19.33 32.56 -11.65
CA ARG A 183 -19.06 32.83 -13.06
C ARG A 183 -19.41 34.23 -13.51
N ASP A 184 -20.48 34.82 -12.93
CA ASP A 184 -20.97 36.15 -13.26
C ASP A 184 -20.52 37.24 -12.25
N LYS A 185 -19.69 36.90 -11.28
CA LYS A 185 -19.19 37.87 -10.31
C LYS A 185 -18.00 38.63 -10.91
N ALA A 186 -18.27 39.85 -11.37
CA ALA A 186 -17.24 40.75 -11.91
C ALA A 186 -16.20 41.09 -10.87
N MET A 187 -14.94 41.05 -11.28
CA MET A 187 -13.80 41.53 -10.50
C MET A 187 -12.77 42.21 -11.39
N LEU A 188 -11.93 43.04 -10.79
CA LEU A 188 -10.83 43.70 -11.44
C LEU A 188 -9.57 42.83 -11.35
N SER A 189 -8.97 42.49 -12.49
CA SER A 189 -7.64 41.90 -12.50
C SER A 189 -6.59 42.93 -12.13
N LEU A 190 -5.50 42.49 -11.52
CA LEU A 190 -4.36 43.33 -11.20
C LEU A 190 -3.10 42.82 -11.90
N THR A 191 -2.28 43.74 -12.38
CA THR A 191 -0.92 43.46 -12.85
C THR A 191 0.06 44.39 -12.16
N HIS A 192 1.06 43.87 -11.50
CA HIS A 192 1.99 44.66 -10.69
C HIS A 192 1.32 45.62 -9.68
N GLY A 193 0.18 45.18 -9.11
CA GLY A 193 -0.62 46.01 -8.21
C GLY A 193 -1.47 47.09 -8.88
N GLN A 194 -1.45 47.20 -10.21
CA GLN A 194 -2.22 48.17 -10.99
C GLN A 194 -3.47 47.52 -11.60
N PRO A 195 -4.57 48.29 -11.79
CA PRO A 195 -5.76 47.83 -12.50
C PRO A 195 -5.44 47.28 -13.89
N ALA A 196 -5.99 46.13 -14.22
CA ALA A 196 -5.86 45.48 -15.52
C ALA A 196 -7.26 45.18 -16.10
N THR A 197 -7.32 44.24 -17.01
CA THR A 197 -8.56 43.87 -17.69
C THR A 197 -9.61 43.36 -16.71
N PRO A 198 -10.88 43.76 -16.78
CA PRO A 198 -11.97 43.15 -16.02
C PRO A 198 -12.08 41.65 -16.28
N THR A 199 -12.38 40.89 -15.23
CA THR A 199 -12.57 39.44 -15.29
C THR A 199 -13.76 39.03 -14.39
N THR A 200 -13.95 37.75 -14.16
CA THR A 200 -14.88 37.24 -13.16
C THR A 200 -14.16 36.35 -12.15
N LEU A 201 -14.62 36.30 -10.92
CA LEU A 201 -14.09 35.43 -9.87
C LEU A 201 -14.18 33.95 -10.32
N GLY A 202 -15.29 33.56 -10.96
CA GLY A 202 -15.46 32.21 -11.49
C GLY A 202 -14.40 31.84 -12.51
N LYS A 203 -14.07 32.75 -13.46
CA LYS A 203 -13.02 32.51 -14.46
C LYS A 203 -11.64 32.34 -13.79
N GLU A 204 -11.31 33.14 -12.80
CA GLU A 204 -10.04 33.01 -12.07
C GLU A 204 -9.92 31.64 -11.36
N LEU A 205 -11.00 31.17 -10.71
CA LEU A 205 -11.04 29.84 -10.12
C LEU A 205 -10.95 28.71 -11.16
N ALA A 206 -11.61 28.86 -12.31
CA ALA A 206 -11.59 27.89 -13.40
C ALA A 206 -10.17 27.63 -13.94
N VAL A 207 -9.29 28.62 -13.92
CA VAL A 207 -7.88 28.45 -14.29
C VAL A 207 -7.17 27.42 -13.38
N TYR A 208 -7.45 27.45 -12.07
CA TYR A 208 -6.89 26.47 -11.13
C TYR A 208 -7.50 25.09 -11.35
N VAL A 209 -8.82 24.99 -11.57
CA VAL A 209 -9.48 23.71 -11.91
C VAL A 209 -8.83 23.08 -13.12
N TYR A 210 -8.62 23.83 -14.19
CA TYR A 210 -7.97 23.34 -15.41
C TYR A 210 -6.55 22.84 -15.15
N ARG A 211 -5.73 23.62 -14.43
CA ARG A 211 -4.34 23.30 -14.13
C ARG A 211 -4.24 22.06 -13.24
N LEU A 212 -5.05 21.95 -12.19
CA LEU A 212 -5.09 20.81 -11.28
C LEU A 212 -5.52 19.53 -12.01
N ASN A 213 -6.58 19.58 -12.82
CA ASN A 213 -7.01 18.45 -13.63
C ASN A 213 -5.89 17.93 -14.55
N ARG A 214 -5.12 18.83 -15.18
CA ARG A 214 -3.95 18.42 -15.97
C ARG A 214 -2.91 17.65 -15.17
N GLN A 215 -2.68 18.01 -13.90
CA GLN A 215 -1.75 17.31 -13.03
C GLN A 215 -2.32 15.98 -12.57
N LEU A 216 -3.60 15.94 -12.16
CA LEU A 216 -4.25 14.69 -11.75
C LEU A 216 -4.26 13.64 -12.86
N ASN A 217 -4.47 14.06 -14.11
CA ASN A 217 -4.44 13.17 -15.26
C ASN A 217 -3.05 12.57 -15.56
N LYS A 218 -1.97 13.14 -15.00
CA LYS A 218 -0.62 12.57 -15.09
C LYS A 218 -0.31 11.60 -13.96
N VAL A 219 -1.06 11.67 -12.87
CA VAL A 219 -0.91 10.78 -11.72
C VAL A 219 -1.75 9.50 -11.89
N LYS A 220 -2.89 9.61 -12.57
CA LYS A 220 -3.74 8.47 -12.96
C LYS A 220 -3.07 7.59 -14.01
#